data_1153693c645c7e9966a49dbcaf300188
#
_entry.id   1153693c645c7e9966a49dbcaf300188
#
_cell.length_a   1.000
_cell.length_b   1.000
_cell.length_c   1.000
_cell.angle_alpha   90.00
_cell.angle_beta   90.00
_cell.angle_gamma   90.00
#
_symmetry.space_group_name_H-M   'P 1'
#
loop_
_entity.id
_entity.type
_entity.pdbx_description
1 polymer ?
#
loop_
_entity_poly.entity_id
_entity_poly.type
_entity_poly.pdbx_seq_one_letter_code
_entity_poly.pdbx_strand_id
1 'polypeptide(L)'
;MAQKVTGYIKLQIPAGKATPAPPVGPALGQHGVNIMSFTKEFNERTQKDIGYLIPVVITVYADRSFSFITKTPPAAVLIKKAIGIESGSGVPNKTKVASITRKQLEDIANTKMPDLNAATIETATSMICGSARSMGIEVVD
;
A
#
# COMPACT_ATOMS: atom_id res chain seq x y z
N MET A 1 20.42 21.56 10.38
CA MET A 1 19.48 22.45 9.66
C MET A 1 18.47 21.63 8.91
N ALA A 2 17.22 22.09 8.87
CA ALA A 2 16.21 21.43 8.09
C ALA A 2 16.50 21.58 6.58
N GLN A 3 16.56 20.49 5.87
CA GLN A 3 16.75 20.49 4.42
C GLN A 3 15.46 20.96 3.73
N LYS A 4 15.61 21.73 2.66
CA LYS A 4 14.47 22.21 1.91
C LYS A 4 13.91 21.09 1.06
N VAL A 5 12.62 20.80 1.21
CA VAL A 5 11.91 19.80 0.42
C VAL A 5 11.60 20.40 -0.95
N THR A 6 11.97 19.70 -2.02
CA THR A 6 11.67 20.09 -3.40
C THR A 6 10.47 19.36 -3.96
N GLY A 7 10.12 18.20 -3.41
CA GLY A 7 8.95 17.46 -3.88
C GLY A 7 8.74 16.16 -3.13
N TYR A 8 7.57 15.56 -3.41
CA TYR A 8 7.19 14.26 -2.88
C TYR A 8 6.88 13.32 -4.04
N ILE A 9 7.27 12.06 -3.88
CA ILE A 9 6.95 11.01 -4.85
C ILE A 9 6.19 9.93 -4.11
N LYS A 10 5.02 9.55 -4.63
CA LYS A 10 4.19 8.49 -4.07
C LYS A 10 4.12 7.34 -5.04
N LEU A 11 4.54 6.17 -4.61
CA LEU A 11 4.59 4.97 -5.45
C LEU A 11 4.03 3.76 -4.70
N GLN A 12 3.61 2.76 -5.44
CA GLN A 12 3.29 1.44 -4.92
C GLN A 12 4.24 0.44 -5.58
N ILE A 13 5.05 -0.22 -4.78
CA ILE A 13 6.11 -1.11 -5.27
C ILE A 13 5.98 -2.46 -4.57
N PRO A 14 6.08 -3.59 -5.31
CA PRO A 14 6.11 -4.90 -4.67
C PRO A 14 7.27 -5.01 -3.69
N ALA A 15 7.00 -5.50 -2.49
CA ALA A 15 8.00 -5.60 -1.42
C ALA A 15 9.18 -6.47 -1.84
N GLY A 16 10.38 -5.99 -1.62
CA GLY A 16 11.62 -6.69 -1.94
C GLY A 16 11.93 -6.80 -3.44
N LYS A 17 11.12 -6.17 -4.29
CA LYS A 17 11.25 -6.26 -5.76
C LYS A 17 11.36 -4.91 -6.45
N ALA A 18 11.81 -3.88 -5.76
CA ALA A 18 12.05 -2.60 -6.40
C ALA A 18 13.18 -2.72 -7.43
N THR A 19 12.96 -2.18 -8.62
CA THR A 19 13.92 -2.18 -9.72
C THR A 19 13.96 -0.80 -10.37
N PRO A 20 15.05 -0.46 -11.08
CA PRO A 20 15.10 0.80 -11.83
C PRO A 20 14.12 0.90 -13.00
N ALA A 21 13.44 -0.19 -13.31
CA ALA A 21 12.42 -0.23 -14.37
C ALA A 21 11.20 0.61 -13.99
N PRO A 22 10.37 1.06 -14.96
CA PRO A 22 9.12 1.76 -14.63
C PRO A 22 8.26 0.96 -13.64
N PRO A 23 7.55 1.62 -12.69
CA PRO A 23 7.37 3.07 -12.57
C PRO A 23 8.44 3.79 -11.72
N VAL A 24 9.36 3.06 -11.11
CA VAL A 24 10.33 3.62 -10.15
C VAL A 24 11.36 4.53 -10.83
N GLY A 25 11.98 4.05 -11.91
CA GLY A 25 13.04 4.78 -12.61
C GLY A 25 12.61 6.17 -13.06
N PRO A 26 11.57 6.28 -13.89
CA PRO A 26 11.10 7.59 -14.37
C PRO A 26 10.67 8.53 -13.25
N ALA A 27 9.97 8.03 -12.23
CA ALA A 27 9.51 8.86 -11.13
C ALA A 27 10.67 9.47 -10.33
N LEU A 28 11.67 8.68 -10.02
CA LEU A 28 12.85 9.14 -9.28
C LEU A 28 13.80 9.96 -10.17
N GLY A 29 13.92 9.59 -11.44
CA GLY A 29 14.79 10.27 -12.40
C GLY A 29 14.38 11.73 -12.62
N GLN A 30 13.09 12.02 -12.66
CA GLN A 30 12.57 13.39 -12.82
C GLN A 30 13.01 14.31 -11.68
N HIS A 31 13.24 13.76 -10.50
CA HIS A 31 13.66 14.52 -9.31
C HIS A 31 15.18 14.45 -9.07
N GLY A 32 15.92 13.74 -9.92
CA GLY A 32 17.36 13.59 -9.79
C GLY A 32 17.81 12.75 -8.60
N VAL A 33 16.96 11.88 -8.10
CA VAL A 33 17.25 10.98 -6.97
C VAL A 33 18.06 9.78 -7.46
N ASN A 34 18.96 9.27 -6.62
CA ASN A 34 19.74 8.07 -6.92
C ASN A 34 18.83 6.83 -6.82
N ILE A 35 18.47 6.30 -7.98
CA ILE A 35 17.55 5.16 -8.11
C ILE A 35 18.12 3.91 -7.44
N MET A 36 19.41 3.64 -7.62
CA MET A 36 20.05 2.43 -7.08
C MET A 36 20.07 2.43 -5.56
N SER A 37 20.38 3.56 -4.95
CA SER A 37 20.34 3.69 -3.48
C SER A 37 18.94 3.46 -2.93
N PHE A 38 17.93 4.05 -3.58
CA PHE A 38 16.55 3.88 -3.18
C PHE A 38 16.11 2.41 -3.27
N THR A 39 16.36 1.76 -4.41
CA THR A 39 15.92 0.38 -4.62
C THR A 39 16.57 -0.57 -3.61
N LYS A 40 17.83 -0.37 -3.30
CA LYS A 40 18.57 -1.16 -2.32
C LYS A 40 17.96 -1.01 -0.92
N GLU A 41 17.79 0.22 -0.45
CA GLU A 41 17.20 0.49 0.88
C GLU A 41 15.77 0.01 0.98
N PHE A 42 14.96 0.23 -0.05
CA PHE A 42 13.57 -0.23 -0.07
C PHE A 42 13.50 -1.75 0.03
N ASN A 43 14.29 -2.46 -0.78
CA ASN A 43 14.31 -3.92 -0.78
C ASN A 43 14.74 -4.46 0.59
N GLU A 44 15.75 -3.86 1.22
CA GLU A 44 16.19 -4.26 2.56
C GLU A 44 15.09 -4.07 3.61
N ARG A 45 14.40 -2.93 3.58
CA ARG A 45 13.34 -2.62 4.56
C ARG A 45 12.09 -3.46 4.38
N THR A 46 11.80 -3.88 3.14
CA THR A 46 10.55 -4.59 2.81
C THR A 46 10.72 -6.10 2.64
N GLN A 47 11.89 -6.65 2.92
CA GLN A 47 12.14 -8.10 2.81
C GLN A 47 11.12 -8.95 3.59
N LYS A 48 10.69 -8.47 4.75
CA LYS A 48 9.73 -9.17 5.60
C LYS A 48 8.33 -9.20 5.03
N ASP A 49 8.03 -8.29 4.11
CA ASP A 49 6.70 -8.08 3.54
C ASP A 49 6.60 -8.58 2.10
N ILE A 50 7.54 -9.45 1.68
CA ILE A 50 7.55 -10.02 0.33
C ILE A 50 6.18 -10.65 0.01
N GLY A 51 5.66 -10.33 -1.16
CA GLY A 51 4.34 -10.78 -1.61
C GLY A 51 3.24 -9.74 -1.44
N TYR A 52 3.53 -8.61 -0.79
CA TYR A 52 2.61 -7.49 -0.67
C TYR A 52 3.05 -6.32 -1.56
N LEU A 53 2.09 -5.53 -1.98
CA LEU A 53 2.34 -4.25 -2.64
C LEU A 53 2.47 -3.19 -1.54
N ILE A 54 3.64 -2.53 -1.45
CA ILE A 54 3.93 -1.57 -0.39
C ILE A 54 3.84 -0.15 -0.94
N PRO A 55 2.95 0.70 -0.41
CA PRO A 55 2.96 2.12 -0.71
C PRO A 55 4.17 2.79 -0.07
N VAL A 56 4.84 3.65 -0.83
CA VAL A 56 5.98 4.40 -0.33
C VAL A 56 5.80 5.88 -0.66
N VAL A 57 6.14 6.73 0.30
CA VAL A 57 6.18 8.19 0.12
C VAL A 57 7.62 8.62 0.24
N ILE A 58 8.17 9.15 -0.84
CA ILE A 58 9.55 9.60 -0.92
C ILE A 58 9.58 11.12 -0.84
N THR A 59 10.35 11.65 0.09
CA THR A 59 10.58 13.10 0.20
C THR A 59 11.92 13.43 -0.44
N VAL A 60 11.92 14.32 -1.42
CA VAL A 60 13.12 14.75 -2.14
C VAL A 60 13.55 16.12 -1.62
N TYR A 61 14.83 16.26 -1.33
CA TYR A 61 15.42 17.50 -0.81
C TYR A 61 16.21 18.25 -1.90
N ALA A 62 16.49 19.52 -1.64
CA ALA A 62 17.16 20.40 -2.59
C ALA A 62 18.57 19.93 -2.97
N ASP A 63 19.27 19.21 -2.09
CA ASP A 63 20.59 18.63 -2.32
C ASP A 63 20.56 17.30 -3.07
N ARG A 64 19.39 16.91 -3.60
CA ARG A 64 19.12 15.63 -4.28
C ARG A 64 19.17 14.41 -3.34
N SER A 65 19.27 14.62 -2.05
CA SER A 65 19.07 13.55 -1.09
C SER A 65 17.58 13.22 -0.98
N PHE A 66 17.29 12.07 -0.40
CA PHE A 66 15.91 11.64 -0.21
C PHE A 66 15.74 10.94 1.13
N SER A 67 14.51 10.96 1.62
CA SER A 67 14.08 10.07 2.68
C SER A 67 12.76 9.43 2.25
N PHE A 68 12.44 8.27 2.76
CA PHE A 68 11.18 7.63 2.42
C PHE A 68 10.58 6.92 3.63
N ILE A 69 9.25 6.83 3.61
CA ILE A 69 8.50 6.04 4.57
C ILE A 69 7.68 5.01 3.80
N THR A 70 7.61 3.80 4.36
CA THR A 70 6.75 2.76 3.83
C THR A 70 5.48 2.70 4.67
N LYS A 71 4.34 2.50 4.01
CA LYS A 71 3.06 2.36 4.67
C LYS A 71 2.61 0.90 4.63
N THR A 72 1.55 0.58 5.35
CA THR A 72 0.96 -0.76 5.28
C THR A 72 0.38 -1.01 3.88
N PRO A 73 0.29 -2.28 3.45
CA PRO A 73 -0.29 -2.59 2.13
C PRO A 73 -1.68 -1.99 1.96
N PRO A 74 -2.09 -1.62 0.72
CA PRO A 74 -3.43 -1.10 0.49
C PRO A 74 -4.51 -2.08 0.95
N ALA A 75 -5.63 -1.56 1.46
CA ALA A 75 -6.74 -2.38 1.93
C ALA A 75 -7.22 -3.39 0.88
N ALA A 76 -7.29 -2.96 -0.37
CA ALA A 76 -7.69 -3.84 -1.48
C ALA A 76 -6.76 -5.04 -1.65
N VAL A 77 -5.45 -4.84 -1.52
CA VAL A 77 -4.45 -5.91 -1.62
C VAL A 77 -4.59 -6.89 -0.46
N LEU A 78 -4.77 -6.37 0.76
CA LEU A 78 -4.97 -7.20 1.95
C LEU A 78 -6.24 -8.05 1.84
N ILE A 79 -7.33 -7.46 1.38
CA ILE A 79 -8.60 -8.16 1.19
C ILE A 79 -8.46 -9.27 0.14
N LYS A 80 -7.88 -8.97 -1.01
CA LYS A 80 -7.68 -9.96 -2.08
C LYS A 80 -6.83 -11.14 -1.60
N LYS A 81 -5.80 -10.86 -0.84
CA LYS A 81 -4.91 -11.90 -0.31
C LYS A 81 -5.62 -12.75 0.75
N ALA A 82 -6.42 -12.14 1.62
CA ALA A 82 -7.14 -12.85 2.68
C ALA A 82 -8.15 -13.86 2.14
N ILE A 83 -8.78 -13.56 1.01
CA ILE A 83 -9.79 -14.43 0.39
C ILE A 83 -9.29 -15.15 -0.87
N GLY A 84 -8.02 -14.94 -1.25
CA GLY A 84 -7.37 -15.68 -2.32
C GLY A 84 -7.84 -15.37 -3.73
N ILE A 85 -8.30 -14.15 -4.01
CA ILE A 85 -8.68 -13.71 -5.36
C ILE A 85 -7.63 -12.79 -5.97
N GLU A 86 -7.52 -12.79 -7.29
CA GLU A 86 -6.57 -11.94 -8.01
C GLU A 86 -7.11 -10.55 -8.29
N SER A 87 -8.40 -10.43 -8.56
CA SER A 87 -9.04 -9.16 -8.86
C SER A 87 -10.45 -9.07 -8.31
N GLY A 88 -10.91 -7.85 -8.07
CA GLY A 88 -12.27 -7.58 -7.67
C GLY A 88 -13.25 -7.62 -8.86
N SER A 89 -14.51 -7.33 -8.58
CA SER A 89 -15.57 -7.29 -9.59
C SER A 89 -15.47 -6.03 -10.47
N GLY A 90 -15.70 -6.20 -11.75
CA GLY A 90 -15.87 -5.07 -12.67
C GLY A 90 -17.22 -4.35 -12.51
N VAL A 91 -18.20 -5.03 -11.92
CA VAL A 91 -19.54 -4.47 -11.64
C VAL A 91 -19.92 -4.81 -10.19
N PRO A 92 -19.30 -4.16 -9.19
CA PRO A 92 -19.39 -4.58 -7.79
C PRO A 92 -20.79 -4.45 -7.18
N ASN A 93 -21.62 -3.58 -7.70
CA ASN A 93 -23.00 -3.41 -7.22
C ASN A 93 -23.96 -4.50 -7.70
N LYS A 94 -23.60 -5.23 -8.75
CA LYS A 94 -24.44 -6.27 -9.35
C LYS A 94 -23.84 -7.65 -9.23
N THR A 95 -22.53 -7.76 -9.48
CA THR A 95 -21.82 -9.05 -9.50
C THR A 95 -20.88 -9.14 -8.31
N LYS A 96 -21.16 -10.07 -7.41
CA LYS A 96 -20.28 -10.39 -6.27
C LYS A 96 -19.36 -11.54 -6.66
N VAL A 97 -18.07 -11.39 -6.41
CA VAL A 97 -17.03 -12.36 -6.83
C VAL A 97 -16.55 -13.24 -5.69
N ALA A 98 -16.76 -12.80 -4.45
CA ALA A 98 -16.30 -13.53 -3.26
C ALA A 98 -17.05 -13.04 -2.03
N SER A 99 -16.82 -13.70 -0.90
CA SER A 99 -17.28 -13.26 0.41
C SER A 99 -16.14 -13.23 1.41
N ILE A 100 -16.25 -12.38 2.41
CA ILE A 100 -15.25 -12.23 3.47
C ILE A 100 -15.97 -12.22 4.82
N THR A 101 -15.39 -12.86 5.82
CA THR A 101 -15.95 -12.86 7.17
C THR A 101 -15.56 -11.59 7.92
N ARG A 102 -16.39 -11.20 8.87
CA ARG A 102 -16.11 -10.04 9.72
C ARG A 102 -14.79 -10.21 10.49
N LYS A 103 -14.49 -11.42 10.93
CA LYS A 103 -13.21 -11.71 11.60
C LYS A 103 -12.00 -11.44 10.71
N GLN A 104 -12.06 -11.83 9.44
CA GLN A 104 -11.01 -11.53 8.48
C GLN A 104 -10.84 -10.02 8.28
N LEU A 105 -11.95 -9.27 8.24
CA LEU A 105 -11.90 -7.81 8.17
C LEU A 105 -11.27 -7.18 9.40
N GLU A 106 -11.54 -7.70 10.59
CA GLU A 106 -10.92 -7.24 11.84
C GLU A 106 -9.41 -7.48 11.82
N ASP A 107 -8.96 -8.62 11.34
CA ASP A 107 -7.53 -8.93 11.20
C ASP A 107 -6.83 -7.95 10.25
N ILE A 108 -7.46 -7.64 9.12
CA ILE A 108 -6.97 -6.64 8.16
C ILE A 108 -6.92 -5.25 8.82
N ALA A 109 -7.96 -4.88 9.54
CA ALA A 109 -8.04 -3.60 10.24
C ALA A 109 -6.94 -3.47 11.29
N ASN A 110 -6.64 -4.52 12.04
CA ASN A 110 -5.54 -4.55 13.00
C ASN A 110 -4.19 -4.32 12.32
N THR A 111 -3.96 -4.96 11.19
CA THR A 111 -2.73 -4.80 10.42
C THR A 111 -2.56 -3.38 9.90
N LYS A 112 -3.66 -2.74 9.50
CA LYS A 112 -3.65 -1.43 8.88
C LYS A 112 -3.84 -0.27 9.87
N MET A 113 -4.09 -0.56 11.13
CA MET A 113 -4.38 0.44 12.17
C MET A 113 -3.37 1.60 12.23
N PRO A 114 -2.05 1.40 12.07
CA PRO A 114 -1.08 2.49 12.07
C PRO A 114 -1.31 3.55 10.99
N ASP A 115 -1.92 3.18 9.86
CA ASP A 115 -2.18 4.08 8.74
C ASP A 115 -3.61 4.64 8.74
N LEU A 116 -4.47 4.14 9.63
CA LEU A 116 -5.86 4.57 9.71
C LEU A 116 -6.05 5.65 10.75
N ASN A 117 -7.00 6.54 10.52
CA ASN A 117 -7.40 7.55 11.49
C ASN A 117 -8.64 7.12 12.31
N ALA A 118 -8.93 5.83 12.34
CA ALA A 118 -10.03 5.28 13.12
C ALA A 118 -9.70 5.29 14.60
N ALA A 119 -10.68 5.67 15.44
CA ALA A 119 -10.52 5.73 16.88
C ALA A 119 -10.54 4.35 17.53
N THR A 120 -11.29 3.41 16.96
CA THR A 120 -11.45 2.04 17.48
C THR A 120 -11.29 1.02 16.37
N ILE A 121 -11.07 -0.26 16.77
CA ILE A 121 -10.99 -1.36 15.82
C ILE A 121 -12.33 -1.58 15.08
N GLU A 122 -13.44 -1.30 15.71
CA GLU A 122 -14.76 -1.41 15.10
C GLU A 122 -14.95 -0.42 13.96
N THR A 123 -14.54 0.83 14.15
CA THR A 123 -14.59 1.83 13.09
C THR A 123 -13.61 1.53 11.99
N ALA A 124 -12.42 1.01 12.30
CA ALA A 124 -11.44 0.56 11.32
C ALA A 124 -12.00 -0.59 10.47
N THR A 125 -12.64 -1.57 11.12
CA THR A 125 -13.31 -2.69 10.43
C THR A 125 -14.40 -2.19 9.48
N SER A 126 -15.18 -1.19 9.90
CA SER A 126 -16.20 -0.57 9.06
C SER A 126 -15.61 0.08 7.80
N MET A 127 -14.47 0.75 7.92
CA MET A 127 -13.75 1.33 6.77
C MET A 127 -13.31 0.25 5.79
N ILE A 128 -12.73 -0.83 6.29
CA ILE A 128 -12.28 -1.95 5.45
C ILE A 128 -13.48 -2.66 4.80
N CYS A 129 -14.59 -2.78 5.52
CA CYS A 129 -15.84 -3.33 5.00
C CYS A 129 -16.34 -2.54 3.79
N GLY A 130 -16.30 -1.21 3.85
CA GLY A 130 -16.65 -0.35 2.71
C GLY A 130 -15.77 -0.61 1.49
N SER A 131 -14.47 -0.77 1.70
CA SER A 131 -13.52 -1.11 0.64
C SER A 131 -13.85 -2.47 0.01
N ALA A 132 -14.17 -3.48 0.82
CA ALA A 132 -14.56 -4.80 0.34
C ALA A 132 -15.83 -4.74 -0.52
N ARG A 133 -16.83 -4.00 -0.08
CA ARG A 133 -18.08 -3.81 -0.85
C ARG A 133 -17.82 -3.15 -2.19
N SER A 134 -16.91 -2.16 -2.24
CA SER A 134 -16.55 -1.48 -3.48
C SER A 134 -15.85 -2.40 -4.48
N MET A 135 -15.30 -3.52 -4.00
CA MET A 135 -14.65 -4.54 -4.83
C MET A 135 -15.60 -5.65 -5.28
N GLY A 136 -16.86 -5.60 -4.88
CA GLY A 136 -17.82 -6.66 -5.17
C GLY A 136 -17.67 -7.88 -4.26
N ILE A 137 -17.21 -7.66 -3.03
CA ILE A 137 -17.04 -8.72 -2.03
C ILE A 137 -18.16 -8.58 -1.00
N GLU A 138 -18.86 -9.66 -0.76
CA GLU A 138 -19.94 -9.70 0.23
C GLU A 138 -19.36 -9.92 1.62
N VAL A 139 -19.81 -9.12 2.59
CA VAL A 139 -19.38 -9.25 3.98
C VAL A 139 -20.37 -10.16 4.70
N VAL A 140 -19.87 -11.23 5.28
CA VAL A 140 -20.68 -12.21 6.05
C VAL A 140 -20.15 -12.29 7.48
N ASP A 141 -20.99 -12.68 8.39
CA ASP A 141 -20.62 -12.84 9.80
C ASP A 141 -19.90 -14.16 10.08
#